data_3342a11a95f236cf341515da9a9d5833
#
_entry.id   3342a11a95f236cf341515da9a9d5833
#
_cell.length_a   1.000
_cell.length_b   1.000
_cell.length_c   1.000
_cell.angle_alpha   90.00
_cell.angle_beta   90.00
_cell.angle_gamma   90.00
#
_symmetry.space_group_name_H-M   'P 1'
#
loop_
_entity.id
_entity.type
_entity.pdbx_description
1 polymer ?
#
loop_
_entity_poly.entity_id
_entity_poly.type
_entity_poly.pdbx_seq_one_letter_code
_entity_poly.pdbx_strand_id
1 'polypeptide(L)'
;MRTLILSCNTGAGHNSCARAIQEVYQSRGETCDVIDALLFISKRASKFISNWHTRIYLHAPKFFSAGYKKAEEKDDLFREGTPVYKYITSGADRMYDYIVTNGYDNV
;
A
#
# COMPACT_ATOMS: atom_id res chain seq x y z
N MET A 1 2.97 -20.92 10.83
CA MET A 1 2.15 -20.10 9.91
C MET A 1 2.99 -18.96 9.37
N ARG A 2 2.88 -18.69 8.09
CA ARG A 2 3.64 -17.63 7.44
C ARG A 2 2.69 -16.54 6.97
N THR A 3 2.89 -15.31 7.46
CA THR A 3 2.02 -14.17 7.21
C THR A 3 2.74 -13.08 6.44
N LEU A 4 2.08 -12.49 5.46
CA LEU A 4 2.53 -11.32 4.74
C LEU A 4 1.67 -10.12 5.10
N ILE A 5 2.29 -9.00 5.47
CA ILE A 5 1.62 -7.73 5.65
C ILE A 5 1.97 -6.82 4.47
N LEU A 6 0.95 -6.42 3.73
CA LEU A 6 1.08 -5.44 2.67
C LEU A 6 0.82 -4.05 3.24
N SER A 7 1.83 -3.23 3.24
CA SER A 7 1.77 -1.84 3.73
C SER A 7 2.00 -0.87 2.58
N CYS A 8 1.68 0.38 2.79
CA CYS A 8 2.00 1.45 1.85
C CYS A 8 2.98 2.44 2.51
N ASN A 9 4.03 2.80 1.78
CA ASN A 9 5.01 3.77 2.26
C ASN A 9 4.52 5.22 2.07
N THR A 10 3.33 5.50 2.60
CA THR A 10 2.67 6.82 2.53
C THR A 10 2.62 7.51 3.89
N GLY A 11 3.73 7.51 4.59
CA GLY A 11 3.87 8.08 5.93
C GLY A 11 4.19 7.04 6.99
N ALA A 12 4.41 7.50 8.22
CA ALA A 12 4.86 6.65 9.31
C ALA A 12 3.76 5.75 9.90
N GLY A 13 2.49 6.13 9.75
CA GLY A 13 1.36 5.45 10.41
C GLY A 13 1.18 4.00 9.97
N HIS A 14 1.08 3.76 8.67
CA HIS A 14 0.90 2.41 8.12
C HIS A 14 2.07 1.49 8.45
N ASN A 15 3.30 1.99 8.31
CA ASN A 15 4.50 1.21 8.61
C ASN A 15 4.63 0.91 10.11
N SER A 16 4.24 1.84 10.98
CA SER A 16 4.25 1.62 12.44
C SER A 16 3.24 0.55 12.84
N CYS A 17 2.03 0.58 12.30
CA CYS A 17 1.03 -0.47 12.52
C CYS A 17 1.52 -1.83 12.01
N ALA A 18 2.08 -1.88 10.80
CA ALA A 18 2.60 -3.10 10.21
C ALA A 18 3.70 -3.72 11.07
N ARG A 19 4.62 -2.93 11.58
CA ARG A 19 5.69 -3.38 12.47
C ARG A 19 5.17 -3.90 13.81
N ALA A 20 4.21 -3.21 14.40
CA ALA A 20 3.60 -3.65 15.66
C ALA A 20 2.93 -5.01 15.51
N ILE A 21 2.21 -5.24 14.43
CA ILE A 21 1.61 -6.53 14.10
C ILE A 21 2.70 -7.59 13.87
N GLN A 22 3.74 -7.26 13.12
CA GLN A 22 4.86 -8.15 12.86
C GLN A 22 5.53 -8.62 14.15
N GLU A 23 5.78 -7.71 15.10
CA GLU A 23 6.37 -8.03 16.40
C GLU A 23 5.53 -9.03 17.19
N VAL A 24 4.20 -8.91 17.14
CA VAL A 24 3.29 -9.85 17.80
C VAL A 24 3.41 -11.25 17.20
N TYR A 25 3.41 -11.38 15.89
CA TYR A 25 3.59 -12.67 15.22
C TYR A 25 4.95 -13.29 15.55
N GLN A 26 6.01 -12.49 15.46
CA GLN A 26 7.38 -12.96 15.75
C GLN A 26 7.55 -13.36 17.23
N SER A 27 6.91 -12.67 18.16
CA SER A 27 6.93 -13.04 19.58
C SER A 27 6.29 -14.40 19.86
N ARG A 28 5.41 -14.86 18.96
CA ARG A 28 4.77 -16.19 19.00
C ARG A 28 5.54 -17.26 18.23
N GLY A 29 6.72 -16.93 17.71
CA GLY A 29 7.54 -17.84 16.91
C GLY A 29 7.05 -18.04 15.49
N GLU A 30 6.16 -17.18 14.99
CA GLU A 30 5.62 -17.24 13.62
C GLU A 30 6.41 -16.33 12.68
N THR A 31 6.47 -16.70 11.41
CA THR A 31 7.09 -15.87 10.36
C THR A 31 6.10 -14.81 9.89
N CYS A 32 6.55 -13.55 9.91
CA CYS A 32 5.76 -12.43 9.44
C CYS A 32 6.65 -11.44 8.66
N ASP A 33 6.34 -11.26 7.39
CA ASP A 33 7.05 -10.33 6.51
C ASP A 33 6.20 -9.09 6.24
N VAL A 34 6.84 -7.94 6.11
CA VAL A 34 6.18 -6.67 5.76
C VAL A 34 6.77 -6.15 4.46
N ILE A 35 5.91 -5.91 3.47
CA ILE A 35 6.32 -5.43 2.14
C ILE A 35 5.45 -4.24 1.74
N ASP A 36 6.06 -3.29 1.04
CA ASP A 36 5.34 -2.18 0.41
C ASP A 36 4.57 -2.69 -0.82
N ALA A 37 3.23 -2.62 -0.75
CA ALA A 37 2.35 -3.06 -1.82
C ALA A 37 2.58 -2.29 -3.14
N LEU A 38 3.02 -1.04 -3.08
CA LEU A 38 3.29 -0.22 -4.25
C LEU A 38 4.48 -0.71 -5.07
N LEU A 39 5.39 -1.50 -4.47
CA LEU A 39 6.52 -2.09 -5.19
C LEU A 39 6.08 -3.07 -6.28
N PHE A 40 4.91 -3.68 -6.15
CA PHE A 40 4.36 -4.56 -7.19
C PHE A 40 3.91 -3.81 -8.43
N ILE A 41 3.58 -2.53 -8.31
CA ILE A 41 3.30 -1.66 -9.46
C ILE A 41 4.63 -1.27 -10.12
N SER A 42 5.50 -0.57 -9.41
CA SER A 42 6.89 -0.30 -9.79
C SER A 42 7.66 0.30 -8.59
N LYS A 43 8.99 0.16 -8.60
CA LYS A 43 9.85 0.81 -7.58
C LYS A 43 9.74 2.35 -7.65
N ARG A 44 9.55 2.90 -8.85
CA ARG A 44 9.38 4.34 -9.07
C ARG A 44 8.04 4.83 -8.53
N ALA A 45 6.96 4.05 -8.70
CA ALA A 45 5.64 4.38 -8.18
C ALA A 45 5.63 4.49 -6.66
N SER A 46 6.27 3.55 -5.96
CA SER A 46 6.40 3.60 -4.50
C SER A 46 7.08 4.88 -4.03
N LYS A 47 8.24 5.21 -4.60
CA LYS A 47 8.96 6.46 -4.28
C LYS A 47 8.18 7.71 -4.63
N PHE A 48 7.57 7.76 -5.81
CA PHE A 48 6.83 8.91 -6.28
C PHE A 48 5.60 9.18 -5.41
N ILE A 49 4.79 8.16 -5.14
CA ILE A 49 3.58 8.29 -4.33
C ILE A 49 3.93 8.67 -2.89
N SER A 50 4.95 8.04 -2.31
CA SER A 50 5.43 8.36 -0.97
C SER A 50 5.91 9.82 -0.85
N ASN A 51 6.74 10.27 -1.77
CA ASN A 51 7.28 11.63 -1.76
C ASN A 51 6.19 12.69 -2.00
N TRP A 52 5.28 12.44 -2.95
CA TRP A 52 4.17 13.34 -3.25
C TRP A 52 3.21 13.45 -2.08
N HIS A 53 2.81 12.33 -1.51
CA HIS A 53 1.91 12.30 -0.35
C HIS A 53 2.48 13.12 0.81
N THR A 54 3.73 12.89 1.15
CA THR A 54 4.41 13.62 2.22
C THR A 54 4.53 15.12 1.91
N ARG A 55 4.91 15.47 0.69
CA ARG A 55 5.03 16.88 0.28
C ARG A 55 3.71 17.61 0.32
N ILE A 56 2.65 17.04 -0.23
CA ILE A 56 1.31 17.66 -0.23
C ILE A 56 0.80 17.80 1.19
N TYR A 57 0.95 16.79 2.02
CA TYR A 57 0.51 16.81 3.40
C TYR A 57 1.22 17.90 4.21
N LEU A 58 2.54 18.02 4.09
CA LEU A 58 3.35 18.99 4.86
C LEU A 58 3.26 20.43 4.33
N HIS A 59 3.20 20.63 3.03
CA HIS A 59 3.31 21.94 2.40
C HIS A 59 1.99 22.50 1.87
N ALA A 60 0.98 21.67 1.64
CA ALA A 60 -0.31 22.08 1.11
C ALA A 60 -1.48 21.29 1.73
N PRO A 61 -1.70 21.38 3.06
CA PRO A 61 -2.74 20.59 3.73
C PRO A 61 -4.14 20.91 3.24
N LYS A 62 -4.43 22.13 2.84
CA LYS A 62 -5.72 22.52 2.24
C LYS A 62 -5.97 21.87 0.89
N PHE A 63 -4.94 21.74 0.08
CA PHE A 63 -5.01 21.07 -1.21
C PHE A 63 -5.25 19.56 -1.04
N PHE A 64 -4.59 18.96 -0.07
CA PHE A 64 -4.77 17.56 0.30
C PHE A 64 -6.21 17.28 0.73
N SER A 65 -6.76 18.12 1.61
CA SER A 65 -8.13 18.02 2.07
C SER A 65 -9.16 18.19 0.95
N ALA A 66 -8.94 19.16 0.03
CA ALA A 66 -9.78 19.35 -1.13
C ALA A 66 -9.73 18.17 -2.12
N GLY A 67 -8.55 17.57 -2.31
CA GLY A 67 -8.37 16.36 -3.11
C GLY A 67 -9.11 15.16 -2.55
N TYR A 68 -9.08 14.97 -1.24
CA TYR A 68 -9.84 13.93 -0.55
C TYR A 68 -11.34 14.09 -0.73
N LYS A 69 -11.87 15.32 -0.53
CA LYS A 69 -13.31 15.60 -0.75
C LYS A 69 -13.73 15.30 -2.19
N LYS A 70 -12.93 15.70 -3.17
CA LYS A 70 -13.22 15.40 -4.58
C LYS A 70 -13.19 13.90 -4.89
N ALA A 71 -12.27 13.15 -4.27
CA ALA A 71 -12.19 11.71 -4.43
C ALA A 71 -13.40 11.00 -3.80
N GLU A 72 -13.88 11.47 -2.65
CA GLU A 72 -15.11 10.96 -2.02
C GLU A 72 -16.36 11.25 -2.84
N GLU A 73 -16.47 12.42 -3.46
CA GLU A 73 -17.59 12.82 -4.30
C GLU A 73 -17.62 12.10 -5.67
N LYS A 74 -16.46 11.64 -6.17
CA LYS A 74 -16.33 10.96 -7.47
C LYS A 74 -16.06 9.47 -7.27
N ASP A 75 -17.10 8.70 -6.96
CA ASP A 75 -17.03 7.24 -6.92
C ASP A 75 -16.52 6.61 -8.22
N ASP A 76 -16.60 7.35 -9.33
CA ASP A 76 -16.21 6.86 -10.66
C ASP A 76 -14.71 6.80 -10.90
N LEU A 77 -13.87 7.50 -10.09
CA LEU A 77 -12.42 7.56 -10.32
C LEU A 77 -11.74 6.20 -10.16
N PHE A 78 -12.26 5.36 -9.25
CA PHE A 78 -11.74 4.03 -8.94
C PHE A 78 -12.56 2.89 -9.54
N ARG A 79 -13.49 3.19 -10.44
CA ARG A 79 -14.28 2.15 -11.12
C ARG A 79 -13.41 1.31 -12.04
N GLU A 80 -13.78 0.03 -12.14
CA GLU A 80 -13.20 -0.90 -13.08
C GLU A 80 -13.22 -0.33 -14.51
N GLY A 81 -12.10 -0.44 -15.22
CA GLY A 81 -11.93 0.08 -16.59
C GLY A 81 -11.41 1.51 -16.68
N THR A 82 -11.33 2.29 -15.59
CA THR A 82 -10.68 3.60 -15.62
C THR A 82 -9.16 3.49 -15.70
N PRO A 83 -8.44 4.51 -16.25
CA PRO A 83 -6.97 4.50 -16.27
C PRO A 83 -6.34 4.40 -14.87
N VAL A 84 -6.94 5.03 -13.86
CA VAL A 84 -6.49 4.97 -12.46
C VAL A 84 -6.61 3.55 -11.92
N TYR A 85 -7.74 2.90 -12.13
CA TYR A 85 -7.96 1.51 -11.74
C TYR A 85 -6.94 0.57 -12.40
N LYS A 86 -6.74 0.71 -13.71
CA LYS A 86 -5.76 -0.09 -14.46
C LYS A 86 -4.34 0.09 -13.92
N TYR A 87 -3.95 1.30 -13.59
CA TYR A 87 -2.64 1.59 -13.01
C TYR A 87 -2.46 0.96 -11.63
N ILE A 88 -3.43 1.13 -10.74
CA ILE A 88 -3.39 0.59 -9.37
C ILE A 88 -3.35 -0.95 -9.40
N THR A 89 -4.12 -1.58 -10.29
CA THR A 89 -4.20 -3.04 -10.40
C THR A 89 -3.14 -3.67 -11.29
N SER A 90 -2.28 -2.87 -11.93
CA SER A 90 -1.23 -3.37 -12.84
C SER A 90 -0.22 -4.32 -12.18
N GLY A 91 -0.06 -4.21 -10.86
CA GLY A 91 0.81 -5.08 -10.07
C GLY A 91 0.13 -6.32 -9.48
N ALA A 92 -1.16 -6.51 -9.71
CA ALA A 92 -1.94 -7.56 -9.05
C ALA A 92 -1.41 -8.97 -9.35
N ASP A 93 -1.07 -9.27 -10.60
CA ASP A 93 -0.53 -10.58 -11.00
C ASP A 93 0.82 -10.85 -10.35
N ARG A 94 1.70 -9.88 -10.30
CA ARG A 94 3.01 -9.98 -9.63
C ARG A 94 2.86 -10.17 -8.13
N MET A 95 1.93 -9.48 -7.52
CA MET A 95 1.59 -9.63 -6.09
C MET A 95 1.08 -11.05 -5.80
N TYR A 96 0.16 -11.54 -6.61
CA TYR A 96 -0.37 -12.90 -6.50
C TYR A 96 0.74 -13.95 -6.62
N ASP A 97 1.57 -13.85 -7.65
CA ASP A 97 2.69 -14.76 -7.87
C ASP A 97 3.68 -14.75 -6.70
N TYR A 98 3.96 -13.58 -6.16
CA TYR A 98 4.81 -13.42 -4.99
C TYR A 98 4.24 -14.14 -3.76
N ILE A 99 2.96 -13.95 -3.49
CA ILE A 99 2.26 -14.57 -2.35
C ILE A 99 2.31 -16.10 -2.47
N VAL A 100 1.95 -16.61 -3.63
CA VAL A 100 1.90 -18.06 -3.88
C VAL A 100 3.29 -18.69 -3.87
N THR A 101 4.24 -18.09 -4.56
CA THR A 101 5.61 -18.61 -4.67
C THR A 101 6.33 -18.66 -3.32
N ASN A 102 6.07 -17.70 -2.44
CA ASN A 102 6.68 -17.67 -1.11
C ASN A 102 5.89 -18.45 -0.05
N GLY A 103 4.77 -19.02 -0.40
CA GLY A 103 4.01 -19.91 0.48
C GLY A 103 3.41 -19.22 1.71
N TYR A 104 2.89 -18.01 1.55
CA TYR A 104 2.19 -17.34 2.63
C TYR A 104 0.81 -17.96 2.88
N ASP A 105 0.50 -18.21 4.14
CA ASP A 105 -0.78 -18.75 4.59
C ASP A 105 -1.83 -17.66 4.80
N ASN A 106 -1.37 -16.45 5.17
CA ASN A 106 -2.20 -15.26 5.38
C ASN A 106 -1.61 -14.01 4.73
N VAL A 107 -2.47 -13.10 4.36
CA VAL A 107 -2.10 -11.78 3.85
C VAL A 107 -2.94 -10.71 4.54
#